data_7aee3776051300d5e16396add98e85a3
#
_entry.id   7aee3776051300d5e16396add98e85a3
#
_cell.length_a   1.000
_cell.length_b   1.000
_cell.length_c   1.000
_cell.angle_alpha   90.00
_cell.angle_beta   90.00
_cell.angle_gamma   90.00
#
_symmetry.space_group_name_H-M   'P 1'
#
loop_
_entity.id
_entity.type
_entity.pdbx_description
1 polymer ?
#
loop_
_entity_poly.entity_id
_entity_poly.type
_entity_poly.pdbx_seq_one_letter_code
_entity_poly.pdbx_strand_id
1 'polypeptide(L)'
;MIIPHIPVLLNEVLELFSELKDGYFIDCTCGFAGHSEAILKAHPNIKLIAIDQDKDALEFAKQRLSPFKDRVKFYHSRASQILEDFKDLPISGILADIGVSSYQLDERKRGFNFEGENLDMRMNQFQEFSAKDVVNYYSLNELERIFKEYGEERYYKKIAAKIVERRKENKFTSSKELADFIASFIPRKKIHPATQVFQAIRIEVNQELSELKAILDKSLKIAKNKTILSIITFHSLEDRIVKQTFKEWSKECICPSDAFRCECGKNNAKGKILNKKPLVASKEEILANPRSRSAKVRGFVFR
;
A
#
# COMPACT_ATOMS: atom_id res chain seq x y z
N MET A 1 12.07 14.20 19.08
CA MET A 1 11.34 14.58 17.85
C MET A 1 9.95 13.95 17.93
N ILE A 2 8.88 14.77 18.03
CA ILE A 2 7.50 14.23 18.06
C ILE A 2 7.17 13.85 16.64
N ILE A 3 7.01 12.55 16.36
CA ILE A 3 6.57 12.07 15.05
C ILE A 3 5.05 12.14 15.06
N PRO A 4 4.41 13.04 14.32
CA PRO A 4 2.95 13.20 14.32
C PRO A 4 2.32 12.17 13.35
N HIS A 5 2.65 10.89 13.50
CA HIS A 5 2.05 9.85 12.68
C HIS A 5 1.15 8.97 13.55
N ILE A 6 -0.16 9.16 13.40
CA ILE A 6 -1.18 8.28 13.97
C ILE A 6 -1.42 7.18 12.94
N PRO A 7 -1.16 5.90 13.26
CA PRO A 7 -1.44 4.80 12.34
C PRO A 7 -2.95 4.75 12.06
N VAL A 8 -3.31 4.54 10.80
CA VAL A 8 -4.72 4.47 10.38
C VAL A 8 -5.32 3.12 10.78
N LEU A 9 -6.61 3.11 11.17
CA LEU A 9 -7.35 1.88 11.52
C LEU A 9 -6.62 1.03 12.58
N LEU A 10 -5.95 1.69 13.54
CA LEU A 10 -5.14 0.99 14.54
C LEU A 10 -5.95 0.00 15.38
N ASN A 11 -7.13 0.40 15.83
CA ASN A 11 -7.99 -0.45 16.65
C ASN A 11 -8.49 -1.66 15.88
N GLU A 12 -8.88 -1.46 14.62
CA GLU A 12 -9.34 -2.51 13.72
C GLU A 12 -8.23 -3.51 13.40
N VAL A 13 -6.99 -3.02 13.24
CA VAL A 13 -5.81 -3.90 13.07
C VAL A 13 -5.55 -4.70 14.34
N LEU A 14 -5.54 -4.07 15.52
CA LEU A 14 -5.35 -4.76 16.79
C LEU A 14 -6.44 -5.81 17.05
N GLU A 15 -7.71 -5.51 16.70
CA GLU A 15 -8.81 -6.46 16.82
C GLU A 15 -8.59 -7.68 15.92
N LEU A 16 -8.20 -7.49 14.64
CA LEU A 16 -7.91 -8.60 13.73
C LEU A 16 -6.79 -9.52 14.25
N PHE A 17 -5.82 -8.97 14.95
CA PHE A 17 -4.69 -9.70 15.50
C PHE A 17 -4.80 -10.04 16.99
N SER A 18 -5.97 -9.85 17.61
CA SER A 18 -6.19 -10.06 19.06
C SER A 18 -5.82 -11.46 19.56
N GLU A 19 -5.99 -12.48 18.71
CA GLU A 19 -5.73 -13.89 19.05
C GLU A 19 -4.26 -14.33 18.91
N LEU A 20 -3.33 -13.42 18.57
CA LEU A 20 -1.91 -13.74 18.45
C LEU A 20 -1.34 -14.13 19.82
N LYS A 21 -0.61 -15.24 19.88
CA LYS A 21 0.02 -15.74 21.13
C LYS A 21 1.54 -15.64 21.10
N ASP A 22 2.15 -16.18 20.07
CA ASP A 22 3.60 -16.26 19.88
C ASP A 22 3.95 -16.33 18.38
N GLY A 23 5.22 -16.49 18.05
CA GLY A 23 5.73 -16.59 16.68
C GLY A 23 6.20 -15.26 16.12
N TYR A 24 6.22 -15.17 14.80
CA TYR A 24 6.67 -13.99 14.08
C TYR A 24 5.50 -13.22 13.49
N PHE A 25 5.52 -11.92 13.68
CA PHE A 25 4.69 -10.95 13.00
C PHE A 25 5.52 -10.24 11.94
N ILE A 26 5.04 -10.19 10.70
CA ILE A 26 5.70 -9.50 9.60
C ILE A 26 4.92 -8.22 9.30
N ASP A 27 5.57 -7.08 9.43
CA ASP A 27 5.07 -5.79 8.95
C ASP A 27 5.77 -5.49 7.62
N CYS A 28 5.04 -5.64 6.52
CA CYS A 28 5.55 -5.49 5.16
C CYS A 28 5.83 -4.04 4.75
N THR A 29 5.30 -3.09 5.53
CA THR A 29 5.30 -1.65 5.25
C THR A 29 5.40 -0.91 6.58
N CYS A 30 6.49 -1.17 7.29
CA CYS A 30 6.67 -0.75 8.69
C CYS A 30 6.51 0.77 8.87
N GLY A 31 6.93 1.57 7.89
CA GLY A 31 6.88 3.02 7.95
C GLY A 31 7.52 3.54 9.24
N PHE A 32 6.76 4.35 9.98
CA PHE A 32 7.15 4.89 11.30
C PHE A 32 6.84 3.94 12.46
N ALA A 33 6.57 2.67 12.19
CA ALA A 33 6.33 1.60 13.15
C ALA A 33 5.14 1.80 14.12
N GLY A 34 4.12 2.54 13.73
CA GLY A 34 2.97 2.77 14.60
C GLY A 34 2.17 1.51 14.90
N HIS A 35 1.81 0.75 13.87
CA HIS A 35 1.16 -0.56 14.01
C HIS A 35 2.08 -1.57 14.70
N SER A 36 3.34 -1.65 14.26
CA SER A 36 4.35 -2.54 14.83
C SER A 36 4.54 -2.35 16.34
N GLU A 37 4.63 -1.10 16.81
CA GLU A 37 4.73 -0.80 18.23
C GLU A 37 3.51 -1.27 19.01
N ALA A 38 2.32 -1.01 18.49
CA ALA A 38 1.08 -1.41 19.13
C ALA A 38 0.92 -2.94 19.22
N ILE A 39 1.29 -3.67 18.18
CA ILE A 39 1.34 -5.16 18.18
C ILE A 39 2.33 -5.68 19.22
N LEU A 40 3.54 -5.12 19.29
CA LEU A 40 4.56 -5.54 20.27
C LEU A 40 4.15 -5.27 21.71
N LYS A 41 3.39 -4.18 21.95
CA LYS A 41 2.80 -3.87 23.28
C LYS A 41 1.69 -4.84 23.64
N ALA A 42 0.81 -5.15 22.70
CA ALA A 42 -0.32 -6.04 22.92
C ALA A 42 0.10 -7.52 23.10
N HIS A 43 1.20 -7.93 22.46
CA HIS A 43 1.61 -9.34 22.37
C HIS A 43 3.08 -9.52 22.81
N PRO A 44 3.34 -9.78 24.10
CA PRO A 44 4.72 -9.84 24.64
C PRO A 44 5.61 -10.92 24.01
N ASN A 45 5.04 -12.03 23.52
CA ASN A 45 5.78 -13.17 22.96
C ASN A 45 5.99 -13.09 21.45
N ILE A 46 5.43 -12.09 20.78
CA ILE A 46 5.61 -11.89 19.34
C ILE A 46 7.00 -11.31 19.04
N LYS A 47 7.65 -11.85 18.02
CA LYS A 47 8.85 -11.30 17.39
C LYS A 47 8.46 -10.61 16.09
N LEU A 48 8.99 -9.42 15.84
CA LEU A 48 8.68 -8.59 14.68
C LEU A 48 9.75 -8.70 13.60
N ILE A 49 9.30 -8.87 12.38
CA ILE A 49 10.06 -8.63 11.15
C ILE A 49 9.49 -7.35 10.54
N ALA A 50 10.24 -6.27 10.62
CA ALA A 50 9.86 -4.95 10.12
C ALA A 50 10.56 -4.68 8.78
N ILE A 51 9.76 -4.54 7.72
CA ILE A 51 10.24 -4.34 6.36
C ILE A 51 9.76 -2.97 5.88
N ASP A 52 10.64 -2.20 5.26
CA ASP A 52 10.25 -1.01 4.51
C ASP A 52 11.26 -0.73 3.39
N GLN A 53 10.78 -0.16 2.29
CA GLN A 53 11.61 0.29 1.18
C GLN A 53 12.13 1.72 1.37
N ASP A 54 11.57 2.49 2.30
CA ASP A 54 12.00 3.84 2.65
C ASP A 54 12.98 3.78 3.82
N LYS A 55 14.25 4.08 3.52
CA LYS A 55 15.32 4.07 4.53
C LYS A 55 15.07 5.07 5.66
N ASP A 56 14.55 6.26 5.34
CA ASP A 56 14.28 7.29 6.33
C ASP A 56 13.22 6.82 7.32
N ALA A 57 12.17 6.17 6.83
CA ALA A 57 11.13 5.58 7.67
C ALA A 57 11.70 4.51 8.61
N LEU A 58 12.59 3.63 8.12
CA LEU A 58 13.22 2.60 8.94
C LEU A 58 14.12 3.18 10.04
N GLU A 59 14.83 4.27 9.81
CA GLU A 59 15.64 4.90 10.85
C GLU A 59 14.76 5.44 12.00
N PHE A 60 13.60 6.02 11.70
CA PHE A 60 12.60 6.38 12.70
C PHE A 60 12.01 5.16 13.41
N ALA A 61 11.69 4.11 12.66
CA ALA A 61 11.17 2.86 13.20
C ALA A 61 12.13 2.24 14.23
N LYS A 62 13.43 2.23 13.94
CA LYS A 62 14.48 1.74 14.87
C LYS A 62 14.49 2.52 16.18
N GLN A 63 14.38 3.85 16.12
CA GLN A 63 14.30 4.69 17.32
C GLN A 63 13.04 4.39 18.13
N ARG A 64 11.89 4.34 17.47
CA ARG A 64 10.59 4.08 18.10
C ARG A 64 10.52 2.70 18.75
N LEU A 65 11.04 1.69 18.08
CA LEU A 65 11.02 0.31 18.54
C LEU A 65 12.23 -0.07 19.41
N SER A 66 13.09 0.89 19.79
CA SER A 66 14.25 0.62 20.63
C SER A 66 13.93 -0.07 21.98
N PRO A 67 12.76 0.16 22.64
CA PRO A 67 12.39 -0.60 23.84
C PRO A 67 12.16 -2.10 23.59
N PHE A 68 11.96 -2.49 22.32
CA PHE A 68 11.66 -3.87 21.90
C PHE A 68 12.79 -4.51 21.10
N LYS A 69 14.01 -3.93 21.10
CA LYS A 69 15.14 -4.28 20.22
C LYS A 69 15.40 -5.79 20.11
N ASP A 70 15.26 -6.54 21.22
CA ASP A 70 15.52 -7.99 21.25
C ASP A 70 14.46 -8.83 20.54
N ARG A 71 13.32 -8.20 20.21
CA ARG A 71 12.21 -8.83 19.52
C ARG A 71 12.02 -8.34 18.07
N VAL A 72 12.88 -7.43 17.56
CA VAL A 72 12.67 -6.77 16.26
C VAL A 72 13.86 -7.00 15.33
N LYS A 73 13.57 -7.40 14.09
CA LYS A 73 14.54 -7.41 12.99
C LYS A 73 14.05 -6.46 11.89
N PHE A 74 14.95 -5.58 11.41
CA PHE A 74 14.65 -4.59 10.37
C PHE A 74 15.29 -4.99 9.05
N TYR A 75 14.52 -4.81 7.98
CA TYR A 75 14.97 -5.07 6.61
C TYR A 75 14.64 -3.89 5.70
N HIS A 76 15.68 -3.30 5.09
CA HIS A 76 15.52 -2.26 4.07
C HIS A 76 15.34 -2.94 2.71
N SER A 77 14.11 -3.21 2.34
CA SER A 77 13.75 -3.91 1.09
C SER A 77 12.29 -3.67 0.74
N ARG A 78 11.90 -4.01 -0.48
CA ARG A 78 10.49 -4.30 -0.78
C ARG A 78 10.10 -5.63 -0.15
N ALA A 79 8.93 -5.69 0.45
CA ALA A 79 8.46 -6.92 1.09
C ALA A 79 8.38 -8.09 0.10
N SER A 80 7.95 -7.82 -1.14
CA SER A 80 7.91 -8.85 -2.18
C SER A 80 9.26 -9.48 -2.51
N GLN A 81 10.37 -8.84 -2.20
CA GLN A 81 11.70 -9.38 -2.50
C GLN A 81 12.17 -10.40 -1.47
N ILE A 82 11.76 -10.25 -0.20
CA ILE A 82 12.33 -11.03 0.92
C ILE A 82 11.32 -11.87 1.70
N LEU A 83 10.01 -11.76 1.43
CA LEU A 83 9.01 -12.52 2.20
C LEU A 83 9.26 -14.03 2.19
N GLU A 84 9.70 -14.61 1.08
CA GLU A 84 9.94 -16.05 0.95
C GLU A 84 11.13 -16.54 1.80
N ASP A 85 12.04 -15.65 2.21
CA ASP A 85 13.17 -15.99 3.09
C ASP A 85 12.69 -16.38 4.51
N PHE A 86 11.46 -16.03 4.85
CA PHE A 86 10.85 -16.31 6.15
C PHE A 86 9.95 -17.56 6.16
N LYS A 87 9.91 -18.33 5.08
CA LYS A 87 9.00 -19.50 4.92
C LYS A 87 9.12 -20.55 6.02
N ASP A 88 10.29 -20.69 6.61
CA ASP A 88 10.55 -21.71 7.65
C ASP A 88 10.27 -21.20 9.09
N LEU A 89 9.91 -19.93 9.24
CA LEU A 89 9.55 -19.35 10.52
C LEU A 89 8.08 -19.64 10.89
N PRO A 90 7.73 -19.73 12.16
CA PRO A 90 6.33 -19.83 12.62
C PRO A 90 5.67 -18.45 12.53
N ILE A 91 5.17 -18.13 11.32
CA ILE A 91 4.49 -16.85 11.05
C ILE A 91 3.08 -16.89 11.63
N SER A 92 2.78 -15.97 12.54
CA SER A 92 1.48 -15.82 13.19
C SER A 92 0.63 -14.72 12.55
N GLY A 93 1.27 -13.64 12.10
CA GLY A 93 0.58 -12.49 11.49
C GLY A 93 1.41 -11.82 10.41
N ILE A 94 0.72 -11.27 9.41
CA ILE A 94 1.30 -10.46 8.33
C ILE A 94 0.42 -9.22 8.16
N LEU A 95 1.02 -8.05 8.21
CA LEU A 95 0.38 -6.77 7.94
C LEU A 95 1.02 -6.11 6.73
N ALA A 96 0.22 -5.52 5.86
CA ALA A 96 0.68 -4.58 4.85
C ALA A 96 -0.26 -3.36 4.82
N ASP A 97 0.28 -2.20 5.17
CA ASP A 97 -0.37 -0.89 5.06
C ASP A 97 0.08 -0.25 3.76
N ILE A 98 -0.72 -0.49 2.69
CA ILE A 98 -0.32 -0.13 1.33
C ILE A 98 -0.55 1.36 1.09
N GLY A 99 0.47 2.04 0.60
CA GLY A 99 0.38 3.45 0.22
C GLY A 99 1.55 4.29 0.74
N VAL A 100 1.35 5.62 0.71
CA VAL A 100 2.36 6.59 1.13
C VAL A 100 2.20 6.96 2.59
N SER A 101 3.32 7.13 3.27
CA SER A 101 3.33 7.63 4.65
C SER A 101 2.95 9.12 4.70
N SER A 102 2.45 9.57 5.86
CA SER A 102 2.18 10.99 6.08
C SER A 102 3.42 11.86 5.87
N TYR A 103 4.59 11.38 6.28
CA TYR A 103 5.85 12.08 6.07
C TYR A 103 6.16 12.27 4.58
N GLN A 104 6.01 11.24 3.75
CA GLN A 104 6.20 11.35 2.31
C GLN A 104 5.26 12.38 1.68
N LEU A 105 4.02 12.48 2.15
CA LEU A 105 3.06 13.48 1.69
C LEU A 105 3.37 14.88 2.17
N ASP A 106 3.92 15.06 3.37
CA ASP A 106 4.19 16.37 3.97
C ASP A 106 5.53 16.96 3.51
N GLU A 107 6.52 16.10 3.25
CA GLU A 107 7.84 16.52 2.79
C GLU A 107 7.80 16.98 1.32
N ARG A 108 7.89 18.30 1.09
CA ARG A 108 7.77 18.88 -0.25
C ARG A 108 8.82 18.37 -1.25
N LYS A 109 10.02 18.06 -0.77
CA LYS A 109 11.10 17.55 -1.62
C LYS A 109 10.84 16.15 -2.18
N ARG A 110 9.95 15.37 -1.52
CA ARG A 110 9.57 14.03 -1.97
C ARG A 110 8.59 14.05 -3.16
N GLY A 111 7.91 15.17 -3.44
CA GLY A 111 7.07 15.38 -4.61
C GLY A 111 5.73 14.64 -4.63
N PHE A 112 5.29 14.06 -3.52
CA PHE A 112 3.99 13.37 -3.46
C PHE A 112 2.78 14.31 -3.36
N ASN A 113 2.97 15.53 -2.92
CA ASN A 113 1.91 16.53 -2.80
C ASN A 113 1.93 17.57 -3.94
N PHE A 114 0.84 18.33 -4.08
CA PHE A 114 0.67 19.32 -5.14
C PHE A 114 1.55 20.55 -5.00
N GLU A 115 2.12 20.80 -3.83
CA GLU A 115 3.06 21.89 -3.54
C GLU A 115 4.52 21.40 -3.55
N GLY A 116 4.76 20.18 -4.06
CA GLY A 116 6.09 19.55 -4.09
C GLY A 116 7.08 20.33 -4.94
N GLU A 117 8.28 20.54 -4.39
CA GLU A 117 9.39 21.28 -5.01
C GLU A 117 10.09 20.46 -6.11
N ASN A 118 10.06 19.13 -5.97
CA ASN A 118 10.60 18.18 -6.94
C ASN A 118 9.48 17.32 -7.54
N LEU A 119 9.69 16.82 -8.74
CA LEU A 119 8.82 15.82 -9.39
C LEU A 119 9.44 14.42 -9.19
N ASP A 120 9.42 13.91 -7.96
CA ASP A 120 10.13 12.69 -7.56
C ASP A 120 9.18 11.49 -7.38
N MET A 121 8.35 11.47 -6.35
CA MET A 121 7.38 10.44 -5.97
C MET A 121 7.97 9.04 -5.72
N ARG A 122 9.27 8.89 -5.53
CA ARG A 122 9.90 7.62 -5.18
C ARG A 122 9.73 7.33 -3.69
N MET A 123 9.19 6.17 -3.34
CA MET A 123 9.22 5.68 -1.95
C MET A 123 10.65 5.26 -1.57
N ASN A 124 11.30 4.49 -2.45
CA ASN A 124 12.72 4.19 -2.33
C ASN A 124 13.54 5.22 -3.10
N GLN A 125 14.23 6.11 -2.40
CA GLN A 125 15.04 7.17 -3.02
C GLN A 125 16.29 6.66 -3.75
N PHE A 126 16.68 5.40 -3.55
CA PHE A 126 17.82 4.78 -4.23
C PHE A 126 17.48 4.20 -5.61
N GLN A 127 16.18 4.10 -5.97
CA GLN A 127 15.81 3.74 -7.34
C GLN A 127 16.06 4.92 -8.29
N GLU A 128 16.38 4.65 -9.55
CA GLU A 128 16.65 5.69 -10.55
C GLU A 128 15.36 6.31 -11.11
N PHE A 129 14.35 5.46 -11.39
CA PHE A 129 13.10 5.84 -12.04
C PHE A 129 12.16 6.63 -11.11
N SER A 130 11.75 7.81 -11.54
CA SER A 130 11.01 8.81 -10.78
C SER A 130 9.77 9.34 -11.53
N ALA A 131 8.95 10.17 -10.88
CA ALA A 131 7.84 10.86 -11.53
C ALA A 131 8.28 11.79 -12.65
N LYS A 132 9.51 12.34 -12.57
CA LYS A 132 10.11 13.15 -13.62
C LYS A 132 10.28 12.36 -14.91
N ASP A 133 10.63 11.08 -14.81
CA ASP A 133 10.82 10.20 -15.95
C ASP A 133 9.49 9.86 -16.60
N VAL A 134 8.48 9.52 -15.81
CA VAL A 134 7.11 9.29 -16.30
C VAL A 134 6.58 10.49 -17.06
N VAL A 135 6.59 11.68 -16.44
CA VAL A 135 5.96 12.87 -17.02
C VAL A 135 6.71 13.37 -18.25
N ASN A 136 8.05 13.33 -18.23
CA ASN A 136 8.84 13.96 -19.29
C ASN A 136 9.23 13.02 -20.43
N TYR A 137 9.18 11.70 -20.24
CA TYR A 137 9.71 10.77 -21.25
C TYR A 137 8.72 9.69 -21.71
N TYR A 138 7.67 9.39 -20.95
CA TYR A 138 6.64 8.44 -21.41
C TYR A 138 5.99 8.94 -22.72
N SER A 139 5.70 8.02 -23.62
CA SER A 139 4.90 8.31 -24.83
C SER A 139 3.48 8.75 -24.48
N LEU A 140 2.77 9.33 -25.44
CA LEU A 140 1.35 9.67 -25.28
C LEU A 140 0.53 8.46 -24.82
N ASN A 141 0.72 7.32 -25.47
CA ASN A 141 -0.03 6.10 -25.17
C ASN A 141 0.24 5.56 -23.76
N GLU A 142 1.49 5.64 -23.29
CA GLU A 142 1.85 5.23 -21.92
C GLU A 142 1.20 6.14 -20.88
N LEU A 143 1.23 7.46 -21.08
CA LEU A 143 0.54 8.41 -20.19
C LEU A 143 -0.97 8.19 -20.19
N GLU A 144 -1.59 7.99 -21.36
CA GLU A 144 -3.02 7.68 -21.46
C GLU A 144 -3.36 6.40 -20.71
N ARG A 145 -2.55 5.35 -20.86
CA ARG A 145 -2.72 4.07 -20.16
C ARG A 145 -2.71 4.27 -18.65
N ILE A 146 -1.65 4.87 -18.09
CA ILE A 146 -1.55 4.99 -16.64
C ILE A 146 -2.63 5.92 -16.06
N PHE A 147 -2.95 7.02 -16.72
CA PHE A 147 -4.00 7.94 -16.23
C PHE A 147 -5.38 7.30 -16.28
N LYS A 148 -5.65 6.44 -17.26
CA LYS A 148 -6.89 5.68 -17.38
C LYS A 148 -6.94 4.53 -16.36
N GLU A 149 -5.91 3.69 -16.32
CA GLU A 149 -5.93 2.43 -15.57
C GLU A 149 -5.61 2.62 -14.08
N TYR A 150 -4.64 3.48 -13.75
CA TYR A 150 -4.19 3.71 -12.38
C TYR A 150 -4.82 4.95 -11.74
N GLY A 151 -5.15 5.96 -12.56
CA GLY A 151 -5.82 7.16 -12.09
C GLY A 151 -7.35 7.04 -12.09
N GLU A 152 -7.92 6.15 -12.90
CA GLU A 152 -9.36 6.17 -13.25
C GLU A 152 -9.80 7.58 -13.70
N GLU A 153 -8.88 8.36 -14.37
CA GLU A 153 -9.05 9.77 -14.75
C GLU A 153 -9.89 9.89 -16.02
N ARG A 154 -11.02 10.57 -15.91
CA ARG A 154 -11.95 10.75 -17.04
C ARG A 154 -11.34 11.51 -18.20
N TYR A 155 -10.51 12.52 -17.93
CA TYR A 155 -9.91 13.38 -18.94
C TYR A 155 -8.51 12.91 -19.36
N TYR A 156 -8.18 11.62 -19.17
CA TYR A 156 -6.87 11.05 -19.36
C TYR A 156 -6.22 11.41 -20.72
N LYS A 157 -6.98 11.33 -21.83
CA LYS A 157 -6.47 11.68 -23.18
C LYS A 157 -6.09 13.16 -23.28
N LYS A 158 -6.97 14.05 -22.80
CA LYS A 158 -6.73 15.50 -22.84
C LYS A 158 -5.50 15.87 -22.01
N ILE A 159 -5.38 15.30 -20.81
CA ILE A 159 -4.28 15.56 -19.90
C ILE A 159 -2.96 15.05 -20.50
N ALA A 160 -2.93 13.81 -20.97
CA ALA A 160 -1.75 13.22 -21.59
C ALA A 160 -1.27 14.03 -22.80
N ALA A 161 -2.18 14.39 -23.73
CA ALA A 161 -1.86 15.19 -24.90
C ALA A 161 -1.26 16.56 -24.52
N LYS A 162 -1.88 17.24 -23.54
CA LYS A 162 -1.40 18.56 -23.07
C LYS A 162 -0.04 18.48 -22.38
N ILE A 163 0.25 17.43 -21.60
CA ILE A 163 1.55 17.19 -20.98
C ILE A 163 2.60 16.96 -22.09
N VAL A 164 2.31 16.12 -23.09
CA VAL A 164 3.24 15.84 -24.21
C VAL A 164 3.52 17.09 -25.04
N GLU A 165 2.51 17.96 -25.26
CA GLU A 165 2.66 19.24 -25.94
C GLU A 165 3.58 20.18 -25.15
N ARG A 166 3.24 20.43 -23.88
CA ARG A 166 3.93 21.39 -23.01
C ARG A 166 5.39 21.05 -22.78
N ARG A 167 5.75 19.77 -22.56
CA ARG A 167 7.13 19.33 -22.28
C ARG A 167 8.09 19.45 -23.45
N LYS A 168 7.59 19.67 -24.70
CA LYS A 168 8.44 19.94 -25.86
C LYS A 168 9.14 21.28 -25.73
N GLU A 169 8.51 22.27 -25.10
CA GLU A 169 9.05 23.59 -24.86
C GLU A 169 9.90 23.59 -23.57
N ASN A 170 9.31 23.12 -22.48
CA ASN A 170 9.97 23.07 -21.18
C ASN A 170 9.54 21.79 -20.42
N LYS A 171 10.50 21.02 -19.92
CA LYS A 171 10.25 19.86 -19.09
C LYS A 171 9.69 20.25 -17.73
N PHE A 172 8.82 19.41 -17.17
CA PHE A 172 8.34 19.57 -15.81
C PHE A 172 9.44 19.25 -14.80
N THR A 173 9.61 20.10 -13.79
CA THR A 173 10.66 19.99 -12.78
C THR A 173 10.12 19.75 -11.38
N SER A 174 8.88 20.19 -11.10
CA SER A 174 8.25 20.09 -9.80
C SER A 174 6.82 19.53 -9.87
N SER A 175 6.38 18.96 -8.77
CA SER A 175 4.98 18.50 -8.62
C SER A 175 4.02 19.68 -8.67
N LYS A 176 4.43 20.82 -8.10
CA LYS A 176 3.62 22.05 -8.14
C LYS A 176 3.38 22.51 -9.58
N GLU A 177 4.41 22.58 -10.39
CA GLU A 177 4.28 22.97 -11.79
C GLU A 177 3.31 22.06 -12.56
N LEU A 178 3.40 20.73 -12.36
CA LEU A 178 2.49 19.76 -12.96
C LEU A 178 1.05 19.93 -12.46
N ALA A 179 0.85 20.13 -11.16
CA ALA A 179 -0.46 20.29 -10.55
C ALA A 179 -1.16 21.56 -11.05
N ASP A 180 -0.45 22.70 -11.05
CA ASP A 180 -0.95 23.98 -11.54
C ASP A 180 -1.28 23.92 -13.04
N PHE A 181 -0.43 23.28 -13.83
CA PHE A 181 -0.67 23.07 -15.26
C PHE A 181 -1.96 22.28 -15.50
N ILE A 182 -2.17 21.15 -14.82
CA ILE A 182 -3.41 20.36 -14.95
C ILE A 182 -4.63 21.18 -14.51
N ALA A 183 -4.51 21.92 -13.40
CA ALA A 183 -5.59 22.74 -12.87
C ALA A 183 -6.00 23.89 -13.79
N SER A 184 -5.11 24.37 -14.67
CA SER A 184 -5.37 25.46 -15.61
C SER A 184 -6.41 25.12 -16.69
N PHE A 185 -6.62 23.83 -17.01
CA PHE A 185 -7.51 23.40 -18.09
C PHE A 185 -8.50 22.26 -17.75
N ILE A 186 -8.39 21.70 -16.52
CA ILE A 186 -9.35 20.73 -15.99
C ILE A 186 -10.23 21.39 -14.91
N PRO A 187 -11.56 21.32 -15.04
CA PRO A 187 -12.46 21.95 -14.09
C PRO A 187 -12.27 21.43 -12.64
N ARG A 188 -12.21 22.33 -11.68
CA ARG A 188 -12.16 21.98 -10.26
C ARG A 188 -13.49 21.36 -9.82
N LYS A 189 -13.41 20.22 -9.15
CA LYS A 189 -14.53 19.52 -8.51
C LYS A 189 -14.33 19.50 -7.00
N LYS A 190 -14.89 18.48 -6.32
CA LYS A 190 -14.70 18.24 -4.88
C LYS A 190 -13.23 18.00 -4.48
N ILE A 191 -12.44 17.42 -5.39
CA ILE A 191 -11.03 17.10 -5.22
C ILE A 191 -10.20 17.93 -6.20
N HIS A 192 -8.91 18.08 -5.92
CA HIS A 192 -7.98 18.80 -6.81
C HIS A 192 -7.92 18.10 -8.19
N PRO A 193 -7.90 18.84 -9.31
CA PRO A 193 -7.91 18.27 -10.66
C PRO A 193 -6.76 17.30 -10.94
N ALA A 194 -5.59 17.49 -10.32
CA ALA A 194 -4.44 16.62 -10.49
C ALA A 194 -4.46 15.34 -9.63
N THR A 195 -5.43 15.15 -8.72
CA THR A 195 -5.42 14.04 -7.75
C THR A 195 -5.27 12.67 -8.41
N GLN A 196 -6.08 12.39 -9.43
CA GLN A 196 -6.07 11.10 -10.12
C GLN A 196 -4.81 10.88 -10.96
N VAL A 197 -4.27 11.96 -11.53
CA VAL A 197 -3.00 11.92 -12.28
C VAL A 197 -1.82 11.65 -11.34
N PHE A 198 -1.77 12.31 -10.19
CA PHE A 198 -0.73 12.08 -9.17
C PHE A 198 -0.79 10.66 -8.63
N GLN A 199 -1.99 10.13 -8.35
CA GLN A 199 -2.17 8.73 -7.99
C GLN A 199 -1.61 7.80 -9.07
N ALA A 200 -1.91 8.05 -10.34
CA ALA A 200 -1.46 7.23 -11.46
C ALA A 200 0.07 7.22 -11.60
N ILE A 201 0.70 8.40 -11.51
CA ILE A 201 2.16 8.53 -11.58
C ILE A 201 2.81 7.83 -10.39
N ARG A 202 2.29 8.01 -9.18
CA ARG A 202 2.77 7.37 -7.96
C ARG A 202 2.75 5.85 -8.06
N ILE A 203 1.62 5.30 -8.50
CA ILE A 203 1.44 3.84 -8.70
C ILE A 203 2.47 3.31 -9.71
N GLU A 204 2.68 4.03 -10.82
CA GLU A 204 3.64 3.63 -11.86
C GLU A 204 5.08 3.66 -11.33
N VAL A 205 5.50 4.77 -10.70
CA VAL A 205 6.86 4.96 -10.16
C VAL A 205 7.21 3.89 -9.14
N ASN A 206 6.28 3.57 -8.24
CA ASN A 206 6.52 2.67 -7.12
C ASN A 206 6.07 1.24 -7.39
N GLN A 207 5.43 0.97 -8.55
CA GLN A 207 4.88 -0.34 -8.92
C GLN A 207 3.91 -0.89 -7.86
N GLU A 208 3.10 -0.01 -7.25
CA GLU A 208 2.30 -0.32 -6.05
C GLU A 208 1.36 -1.52 -6.23
N LEU A 209 0.67 -1.61 -7.37
CA LEU A 209 -0.27 -2.71 -7.62
C LEU A 209 0.41 -4.05 -7.89
N SER A 210 1.59 -4.06 -8.53
CA SER A 210 2.38 -5.28 -8.72
C SER A 210 3.03 -5.74 -7.41
N GLU A 211 3.52 -4.80 -6.60
CA GLU A 211 4.03 -5.07 -5.26
C GLU A 211 2.94 -5.70 -4.36
N LEU A 212 1.72 -5.11 -4.34
CA LEU A 212 0.59 -5.67 -3.59
C LEU A 212 0.26 -7.10 -4.03
N LYS A 213 0.20 -7.37 -5.33
CA LYS A 213 -0.05 -8.73 -5.85
C LYS A 213 1.05 -9.69 -5.41
N ALA A 214 2.31 -9.26 -5.50
CA ALA A 214 3.44 -10.08 -5.10
C ALA A 214 3.47 -10.35 -3.58
N ILE A 215 3.11 -9.36 -2.75
CA ILE A 215 2.94 -9.55 -1.29
C ILE A 215 1.86 -10.59 -1.01
N LEU A 216 0.69 -10.50 -1.67
CA LEU A 216 -0.38 -11.49 -1.51
C LEU A 216 0.09 -12.90 -1.88
N ASP A 217 0.66 -13.08 -3.08
CA ASP A 217 1.13 -14.38 -3.57
C ASP A 217 2.20 -14.99 -2.65
N LYS A 218 3.14 -14.17 -2.17
CA LYS A 218 4.20 -14.63 -1.27
C LYS A 218 3.67 -14.89 0.14
N SER A 219 2.72 -14.10 0.62
CA SER A 219 2.04 -14.38 1.89
C SER A 219 1.37 -15.75 1.89
N LEU A 220 0.72 -16.13 0.78
CA LEU A 220 0.14 -17.46 0.64
C LEU A 220 1.18 -18.60 0.74
N LYS A 221 2.41 -18.36 0.24
CA LYS A 221 3.48 -19.38 0.25
C LYS A 221 4.10 -19.56 1.64
N ILE A 222 4.20 -18.48 2.43
CA ILE A 222 4.86 -18.52 3.75
C ILE A 222 3.89 -18.74 4.91
N ALA A 223 2.60 -18.50 4.69
CA ALA A 223 1.59 -18.65 5.75
C ALA A 223 1.53 -20.07 6.31
N LYS A 224 1.31 -20.16 7.60
CA LYS A 224 1.05 -21.39 8.35
C LYS A 224 -0.41 -21.45 8.74
N ASN A 225 -0.86 -22.61 9.24
CA ASN A 225 -2.22 -22.72 9.78
C ASN A 225 -2.44 -21.66 10.86
N LYS A 226 -3.55 -20.94 10.76
CA LYS A 226 -3.96 -19.80 11.61
C LYS A 226 -3.13 -18.51 11.42
N THR A 227 -2.20 -18.44 10.48
CA THR A 227 -1.59 -17.13 10.14
C THR A 227 -2.69 -16.16 9.72
N ILE A 228 -2.68 -14.96 10.29
CA ILE A 228 -3.59 -13.88 9.93
C ILE A 228 -2.87 -12.92 8.99
N LEU A 229 -3.50 -12.62 7.84
CA LEU A 229 -3.06 -11.58 6.91
C LEU A 229 -4.03 -10.42 6.96
N SER A 230 -3.52 -9.22 7.21
CA SER A 230 -4.28 -7.97 7.16
C SER A 230 -3.69 -7.02 6.14
N ILE A 231 -4.54 -6.49 5.25
CA ILE A 231 -4.14 -5.51 4.23
C ILE A 231 -4.96 -4.24 4.42
N ILE A 232 -4.27 -3.10 4.56
CA ILE A 232 -4.86 -1.76 4.55
C ILE A 232 -4.66 -1.19 3.15
N THR A 233 -5.71 -0.63 2.57
CA THR A 233 -5.74 -0.04 1.23
C THR A 233 -6.36 1.34 1.27
N PHE A 234 -5.98 2.25 0.35
CA PHE A 234 -6.44 3.64 0.34
C PHE A 234 -7.23 4.02 -0.92
N HIS A 235 -7.20 3.21 -1.96
CA HIS A 235 -7.98 3.46 -3.18
C HIS A 235 -8.65 2.19 -3.75
N SER A 236 -9.55 2.42 -4.71
CA SER A 236 -10.42 1.38 -5.28
C SER A 236 -9.69 0.22 -5.94
N LEU A 237 -8.55 0.49 -6.59
CA LEU A 237 -7.78 -0.53 -7.32
C LEU A 237 -7.14 -1.53 -6.35
N GLU A 238 -6.52 -1.04 -5.28
CA GLU A 238 -5.95 -1.88 -4.22
C GLU A 238 -7.02 -2.73 -3.56
N ASP A 239 -8.11 -2.12 -3.08
CA ASP A 239 -9.20 -2.83 -2.40
C ASP A 239 -9.84 -3.91 -3.30
N ARG A 240 -9.92 -3.63 -4.61
CA ARG A 240 -10.42 -4.60 -5.61
C ARG A 240 -9.51 -5.82 -5.71
N ILE A 241 -8.19 -5.62 -5.77
CA ILE A 241 -7.20 -6.71 -5.83
C ILE A 241 -7.33 -7.58 -4.57
N VAL A 242 -7.26 -6.98 -3.37
CA VAL A 242 -7.32 -7.72 -2.11
C VAL A 242 -8.65 -8.49 -1.98
N LYS A 243 -9.78 -7.81 -2.27
CA LYS A 243 -11.10 -8.43 -2.24
C LYS A 243 -11.21 -9.64 -3.16
N GLN A 244 -10.72 -9.51 -4.40
CA GLN A 244 -10.78 -10.59 -5.38
C GLN A 244 -9.88 -11.76 -4.97
N THR A 245 -8.67 -11.49 -4.53
CA THR A 245 -7.71 -12.50 -4.06
C THR A 245 -8.26 -13.27 -2.85
N PHE A 246 -8.75 -12.58 -1.81
CA PHE A 246 -9.31 -13.23 -0.64
C PHE A 246 -10.56 -14.06 -0.97
N LYS A 247 -11.40 -13.58 -1.90
CA LYS A 247 -12.55 -14.33 -2.40
C LYS A 247 -12.11 -15.59 -3.13
N GLU A 248 -11.07 -15.53 -3.94
CA GLU A 248 -10.52 -16.68 -4.64
C GLU A 248 -9.93 -17.70 -3.66
N TRP A 249 -9.13 -17.25 -2.72
CA TRP A 249 -8.54 -18.13 -1.69
C TRP A 249 -9.56 -18.79 -0.76
N SER A 250 -10.74 -18.20 -0.60
CA SER A 250 -11.80 -18.75 0.24
C SER A 250 -12.73 -19.75 -0.47
N LYS A 251 -12.51 -19.99 -1.77
CA LYS A 251 -13.32 -20.93 -2.54
C LYS A 251 -13.00 -22.38 -2.19
N GLU A 252 -14.00 -23.11 -1.73
CA GLU A 252 -13.92 -24.55 -1.54
C GLU A 252 -13.89 -25.31 -2.89
N CYS A 253 -14.68 -24.85 -3.84
CA CYS A 253 -14.76 -25.42 -5.18
C CYS A 253 -14.00 -24.55 -6.19
N ILE A 254 -13.08 -25.16 -6.94
CA ILE A 254 -12.28 -24.53 -8.00
C ILE A 254 -12.63 -25.07 -9.41
N CYS A 255 -13.69 -25.86 -9.53
CA CYS A 255 -14.20 -26.28 -10.84
C CYS A 255 -14.65 -25.06 -11.66
N PRO A 256 -14.60 -25.14 -13.00
CA PRO A 256 -15.21 -24.15 -13.89
C PRO A 256 -16.68 -23.92 -13.53
N SER A 257 -17.17 -22.69 -13.74
CA SER A 257 -18.55 -22.31 -13.37
C SER A 257 -19.62 -23.05 -14.17
N ASP A 258 -19.28 -23.59 -15.33
CA ASP A 258 -20.09 -24.37 -16.25
C ASP A 258 -19.97 -25.88 -16.04
N ALA A 259 -19.17 -26.33 -15.04
CA ALA A 259 -19.04 -27.74 -14.73
C ALA A 259 -20.37 -28.33 -14.24
N PHE A 260 -20.82 -29.45 -14.87
CA PHE A 260 -22.07 -30.14 -14.55
C PHE A 260 -22.12 -30.64 -13.10
N ARG A 261 -20.97 -31.10 -12.58
CA ARG A 261 -20.79 -31.52 -11.18
C ARG A 261 -19.39 -31.19 -10.67
N CYS A 262 -19.27 -31.06 -9.35
CA CYS A 262 -17.99 -30.79 -8.73
C CYS A 262 -17.09 -32.05 -8.76
N GLU A 263 -15.89 -31.90 -9.34
CA GLU A 263 -14.84 -32.93 -9.44
C GLU A 263 -13.62 -32.64 -8.56
N CYS A 264 -13.51 -31.40 -8.02
CA CYS A 264 -12.33 -30.98 -7.26
C CYS A 264 -12.34 -31.34 -5.77
N GLY A 265 -13.36 -32.06 -5.29
CA GLY A 265 -13.48 -32.52 -3.91
C GLY A 265 -13.90 -31.46 -2.88
N LYS A 266 -14.12 -30.21 -3.30
CA LYS A 266 -14.58 -29.10 -2.42
C LYS A 266 -13.72 -28.89 -1.15
N ASN A 267 -12.40 -29.02 -1.26
CA ASN A 267 -11.46 -28.79 -0.13
C ASN A 267 -10.27 -27.91 -0.56
N ASN A 268 -10.52 -26.88 -1.36
CA ASN A 268 -9.48 -26.09 -1.99
C ASN A 268 -9.27 -24.71 -1.36
N ALA A 269 -10.14 -24.29 -0.44
CA ALA A 269 -9.98 -23.01 0.23
C ALA A 269 -8.64 -22.95 0.97
N LYS A 270 -7.92 -21.85 0.85
CA LYS A 270 -6.66 -21.59 1.54
C LYS A 270 -6.88 -21.05 2.96
N GLY A 271 -8.11 -20.68 3.27
CA GLY A 271 -8.50 -20.11 4.56
C GLY A 271 -9.87 -19.44 4.51
N LYS A 272 -10.07 -18.47 5.41
CA LYS A 272 -11.35 -17.77 5.57
C LYS A 272 -11.14 -16.25 5.60
N ILE A 273 -12.09 -15.52 4.99
CA ILE A 273 -12.19 -14.06 5.11
C ILE A 273 -12.68 -13.74 6.53
N LEU A 274 -11.94 -12.90 7.26
CA LEU A 274 -12.30 -12.48 8.61
C LEU A 274 -13.42 -11.44 8.60
N ASN A 275 -13.40 -10.50 7.65
CA ASN A 275 -14.40 -9.46 7.53
C ASN A 275 -14.92 -9.34 6.09
N LYS A 276 -16.19 -9.73 5.86
CA LYS A 276 -16.82 -9.70 4.52
C LYS A 276 -16.90 -8.29 3.92
N LYS A 277 -17.20 -7.28 4.75
CA LYS A 277 -17.09 -5.87 4.40
C LYS A 277 -15.76 -5.33 4.90
N PRO A 278 -15.10 -4.38 4.20
CA PRO A 278 -13.90 -3.78 4.73
C PRO A 278 -14.25 -3.02 6.03
N LEU A 279 -13.36 -3.09 7.03
CA LEU A 279 -13.42 -2.17 8.17
C LEU A 279 -12.91 -0.82 7.69
N VAL A 280 -13.50 0.24 8.19
CA VAL A 280 -13.22 1.64 7.79
C VAL A 280 -13.12 2.51 9.03
N ALA A 281 -12.40 3.61 8.91
CA ALA A 281 -12.18 4.52 10.02
C ALA A 281 -13.49 5.07 10.60
N SER A 282 -13.53 5.23 11.91
CA SER A 282 -14.64 5.88 12.61
C SER A 282 -14.70 7.38 12.28
N LYS A 283 -15.81 8.03 12.58
CA LYS A 283 -15.94 9.48 12.39
C LYS A 283 -14.93 10.25 13.25
N GLU A 284 -14.66 9.77 14.45
CA GLU A 284 -13.72 10.33 15.41
C GLU A 284 -12.28 10.23 14.86
N GLU A 285 -11.93 9.07 14.31
CA GLU A 285 -10.63 8.88 13.67
C GLU A 285 -10.46 9.78 12.45
N ILE A 286 -11.50 9.91 11.60
CA ILE A 286 -11.44 10.78 10.41
C ILE A 286 -11.25 12.24 10.81
N LEU A 287 -11.86 12.69 11.92
CA LEU A 287 -11.67 14.04 12.44
C LEU A 287 -10.25 14.26 12.97
N ALA A 288 -9.68 13.27 13.67
CA ALA A 288 -8.31 13.33 14.20
C ALA A 288 -7.25 13.12 13.12
N ASN A 289 -7.53 12.25 12.16
CA ASN A 289 -6.64 11.90 11.04
C ASN A 289 -7.44 11.85 9.72
N PRO A 290 -7.60 12.97 8.99
CA PRO A 290 -8.36 13.01 7.74
C PRO A 290 -7.86 12.05 6.65
N ARG A 291 -6.63 11.57 6.75
CA ARG A 291 -6.03 10.60 5.81
C ARG A 291 -6.64 9.20 5.95
N SER A 292 -7.21 8.87 7.12
CA SER A 292 -7.91 7.60 7.34
C SER A 292 -9.23 7.48 6.58
N ARG A 293 -9.79 8.61 6.08
CA ARG A 293 -11.10 8.64 5.39
C ARG A 293 -11.26 7.60 4.28
N SER A 294 -10.21 7.34 3.52
CA SER A 294 -10.24 6.40 2.39
C SER A 294 -9.69 5.03 2.74
N ALA A 295 -9.13 4.86 3.94
CA ALA A 295 -8.53 3.62 4.40
C ALA A 295 -9.57 2.52 4.57
N LYS A 296 -9.20 1.30 4.17
CA LYS A 296 -10.00 0.09 4.30
C LYS A 296 -9.12 -1.05 4.71
N VAL A 297 -9.47 -1.78 5.76
CA VAL A 297 -8.74 -2.98 6.15
C VAL A 297 -9.53 -4.25 5.85
N ARG A 298 -8.83 -5.25 5.30
CA ARG A 298 -9.34 -6.61 5.06
C ARG A 298 -8.44 -7.63 5.72
N GLY A 299 -9.06 -8.57 6.42
CA GLY A 299 -8.38 -9.67 7.09
C GLY A 299 -8.71 -11.02 6.46
N PHE A 300 -7.71 -11.92 6.47
CA PHE A 300 -7.81 -13.30 6.03
C PHE A 300 -7.05 -14.19 7.02
N VAL A 301 -7.60 -15.35 7.37
CA VAL A 301 -6.91 -16.35 8.19
C VAL A 301 -6.69 -17.60 7.36
N PHE A 302 -5.42 -18.05 7.29
CA PHE A 302 -5.02 -19.26 6.57
C PHE A 302 -5.35 -20.53 7.36
N ARG A 303 -5.54 -21.64 6.64
CA ARG A 303 -5.75 -22.98 7.22
C ARG A 303 -4.63 -23.96 6.83
#